data_b4e8d9fdcd2b68ce1099a5e697db7db6
#
_entry.id   b4e8d9fdcd2b68ce1099a5e697db7db6
#
_cell.length_a   1.000
_cell.length_b   1.000
_cell.length_c   1.000
_cell.angle_alpha   90.00
_cell.angle_beta   90.00
_cell.angle_gamma   90.00
#
_symmetry.space_group_name_H-M   'P 1'
#
loop_
_entity.id
_entity.type
_entity.pdbx_description
1 polymer ?
#
loop_
_entity_poly.entity_id
_entity_poly.type
_entity_poly.pdbx_seq_one_letter_code
_entity_poly.pdbx_strand_id
1 'polypeptide(L)'
;MLEFYVDPNGDDSGPGTESRPFATLGRVAQAAGDATGTVVAHLRAGRHILREPLEVTKGDIVFQAYGYGTAAQEEAVVSGGRHITGWRVRDGVWLADVGELDTRQLYVDGRRAERAAIDTLPGAVTSTETGYVTDVTLNWQSPADIEFVYRGIYPWTEARCAVADAVVSEGSTTIAMAQPAFARAHDLYNFAWEGQTSHGPGLPTRVENDPVFLTEPGTFVLDRSRPGQHVLHYLPRPDEEPERTQVIAPVLEVLLHVTDATGVAFQGLVFAEATWLRPRAEGFLHYHGGGYYEGGPVDTVTIVEGQMWVTVPQESAMIPACVRVDDSTDVRIEDCRFTRLGATGLGLTNGTNLIVRGCDFDTLAASGITATGSRDVLIEDNRVHQIGLDYSGSPGIAISDTLDCTVTRNQVTDVPHCGIVAGPARGTRLLRNLVTDTLTTLADGGGIYLSGPQGDGPGNGALVRGNVITDTRTPYNFGLYTDYGASWVTIENNVVMRADNTAVLQVAPPLENVVYRDNFWDADPQGSDDVPAGVIYEGNTTIAEPHHLDNVTRAIQAQAGLVRPR
;
A
#
# COMPACT_ATOMS: atom_id res chain seq x y z
N MET A 1 -2.21 -12.28 -35.81
CA MET A 1 -1.34 -11.82 -34.72
C MET A 1 -0.30 -10.90 -35.33
N LEU A 2 -0.15 -9.70 -34.84
CA LEU A 2 0.84 -8.72 -35.27
C LEU A 2 1.85 -8.54 -34.14
N GLU A 3 3.14 -8.55 -34.47
CA GLU A 3 4.20 -8.43 -33.46
C GLU A 3 4.94 -7.12 -33.61
N PHE A 4 5.16 -6.42 -32.52
CA PHE A 4 6.00 -5.24 -32.42
C PHE A 4 7.09 -5.45 -31.38
N TYR A 5 8.21 -4.79 -31.59
CA TYR A 5 9.35 -4.81 -30.68
C TYR A 5 9.65 -3.40 -30.21
N VAL A 6 9.95 -3.28 -28.93
CA VAL A 6 10.30 -2.01 -28.26
C VAL A 6 11.68 -2.15 -27.61
N ASP A 7 12.56 -1.22 -27.88
CA ASP A 7 13.90 -1.16 -27.30
C ASP A 7 14.15 0.29 -26.85
N PRO A 8 14.67 0.54 -25.65
CA PRO A 8 15.00 1.92 -25.21
C PRO A 8 15.90 2.71 -26.16
N ASN A 9 16.65 2.00 -27.02
CA ASN A 9 17.50 2.60 -28.06
C ASN A 9 16.87 2.51 -29.46
N GLY A 10 15.60 2.19 -29.58
CA GLY A 10 14.86 2.06 -30.83
C GLY A 10 14.53 3.42 -31.46
N ASP A 11 13.67 3.39 -32.51
CA ASP A 11 13.25 4.56 -33.25
C ASP A 11 11.75 4.49 -33.57
N ASP A 12 10.96 5.43 -33.02
CA ASP A 12 9.51 5.49 -33.22
C ASP A 12 9.09 5.82 -34.66
N SER A 13 10.00 6.29 -35.48
CA SER A 13 9.78 6.46 -36.93
C SER A 13 9.93 5.15 -37.71
N GLY A 14 10.45 4.11 -37.08
CA GLY A 14 10.66 2.78 -37.64
C GLY A 14 9.37 1.96 -37.76
N PRO A 15 9.46 0.73 -38.28
CA PRO A 15 8.32 -0.18 -38.45
C PRO A 15 7.96 -0.99 -37.20
N GLY A 16 8.76 -0.94 -36.11
CA GLY A 16 8.55 -1.73 -34.92
C GLY A 16 8.88 -3.22 -35.06
N THR A 17 9.72 -3.59 -36.04
CA THR A 17 10.19 -4.98 -36.21
C THR A 17 11.34 -5.29 -35.25
N GLU A 18 11.68 -6.57 -35.05
CA GLU A 18 12.78 -6.97 -34.19
C GLU A 18 14.12 -6.30 -34.56
N SER A 19 14.40 -6.14 -35.86
CA SER A 19 15.64 -5.49 -36.33
C SER A 19 15.57 -3.95 -36.34
N ARG A 20 14.39 -3.35 -36.24
CA ARG A 20 14.15 -1.91 -36.15
C ARG A 20 12.99 -1.63 -35.18
N PRO A 21 13.24 -1.81 -33.87
CA PRO A 21 12.21 -1.67 -32.83
C PRO A 21 11.75 -0.22 -32.66
N PHE A 22 10.58 -0.04 -32.11
CA PHE A 22 10.14 1.25 -31.59
C PHE A 22 10.97 1.66 -30.35
N ALA A 23 11.04 2.95 -30.08
CA ALA A 23 11.68 3.48 -28.87
C ALA A 23 10.74 3.48 -27.65
N THR A 24 9.41 3.65 -27.88
CA THR A 24 8.47 3.90 -26.78
C THR A 24 7.26 2.95 -26.81
N LEU A 25 6.73 2.68 -25.60
CA LEU A 25 5.48 1.93 -25.43
C LEU A 25 4.27 2.69 -26.01
N GLY A 26 4.26 4.02 -25.89
CA GLY A 26 3.20 4.85 -26.47
C GLY A 26 3.10 4.67 -27.98
N ARG A 27 4.23 4.48 -28.70
CA ARG A 27 4.22 4.20 -30.12
C ARG A 27 3.59 2.84 -30.45
N VAL A 28 3.81 1.83 -29.59
CA VAL A 28 3.13 0.52 -29.74
C VAL A 28 1.63 0.66 -29.51
N ALA A 29 1.21 1.33 -28.44
CA ALA A 29 -0.21 1.54 -28.15
C ALA A 29 -0.91 2.23 -29.33
N GLN A 30 -0.28 3.24 -29.93
CA GLN A 30 -0.76 3.89 -31.14
C GLN A 30 -0.84 2.94 -32.33
N ALA A 31 0.22 2.15 -32.60
CA ALA A 31 0.24 1.20 -33.71
C ALA A 31 -0.80 0.07 -33.57
N ALA A 32 -1.02 -0.37 -32.33
CA ALA A 32 -2.06 -1.32 -31.98
C ALA A 32 -3.46 -0.73 -32.24
N GLY A 33 -3.64 0.59 -32.08
CA GLY A 33 -4.88 1.31 -32.34
C GLY A 33 -5.40 1.07 -33.77
N ASP A 34 -4.52 0.97 -34.74
CA ASP A 34 -4.83 0.78 -36.16
C ASP A 34 -4.91 -0.70 -36.58
N ALA A 35 -4.50 -1.63 -35.69
CA ALA A 35 -4.42 -3.05 -36.02
C ALA A 35 -5.78 -3.76 -35.93
N THR A 36 -5.97 -4.77 -36.77
CA THR A 36 -7.09 -5.72 -36.68
C THR A 36 -6.60 -7.04 -36.12
N GLY A 37 -7.16 -7.46 -34.96
CA GLY A 37 -6.77 -8.68 -34.24
C GLY A 37 -5.66 -8.48 -33.22
N THR A 38 -5.21 -9.57 -32.61
CA THR A 38 -4.28 -9.54 -31.45
C THR A 38 -2.91 -8.98 -31.83
N VAL A 39 -2.44 -8.05 -31.01
CA VAL A 39 -1.10 -7.44 -31.07
C VAL A 39 -0.26 -7.98 -29.93
N VAL A 40 1.01 -8.31 -30.21
CA VAL A 40 1.99 -8.66 -29.18
C VAL A 40 3.16 -7.68 -29.24
N ALA A 41 3.42 -6.99 -28.13
CA ALA A 41 4.54 -6.08 -27.96
C ALA A 41 5.63 -6.74 -27.14
N HIS A 42 6.79 -6.98 -27.73
CA HIS A 42 7.97 -7.55 -27.09
C HIS A 42 8.90 -6.43 -26.61
N LEU A 43 9.07 -6.30 -25.28
CA LEU A 43 9.94 -5.31 -24.68
C LEU A 43 11.33 -5.89 -24.46
N ARG A 44 12.34 -5.26 -25.08
CA ARG A 44 13.75 -5.64 -24.90
C ARG A 44 14.27 -5.18 -23.55
N ALA A 45 15.37 -5.78 -23.15
CA ALA A 45 16.05 -5.43 -21.90
C ALA A 45 16.33 -3.94 -21.77
N GLY A 46 16.21 -3.43 -20.53
CA GLY A 46 16.55 -2.06 -20.18
C GLY A 46 15.40 -1.28 -19.59
N ARG A 47 15.60 0.02 -19.47
CA ARG A 47 14.68 0.94 -18.81
C ARG A 47 13.87 1.72 -19.86
N HIS A 48 12.59 1.41 -19.95
CA HIS A 48 11.60 2.12 -20.78
C HIS A 48 11.04 3.28 -19.97
N ILE A 49 11.63 4.46 -20.13
CA ILE A 49 11.27 5.64 -19.36
C ILE A 49 9.99 6.25 -19.94
N LEU A 50 8.97 6.34 -19.11
CA LEU A 50 7.73 7.03 -19.43
C LEU A 50 7.86 8.53 -19.14
N ARG A 51 7.34 9.36 -20.03
CA ARG A 51 7.23 10.83 -19.84
C ARG A 51 5.81 11.23 -19.43
N GLU A 52 4.86 10.36 -19.66
CA GLU A 52 3.44 10.45 -19.34
C GLU A 52 2.92 9.03 -19.10
N PRO A 53 1.79 8.85 -18.44
CA PRO A 53 1.19 7.52 -18.26
C PRO A 53 0.98 6.80 -19.61
N LEU A 54 1.21 5.49 -19.63
CA LEU A 54 0.84 4.66 -20.75
C LEU A 54 -0.66 4.38 -20.69
N GLU A 55 -1.43 4.99 -21.60
CA GLU A 55 -2.87 4.76 -21.73
C GLU A 55 -3.13 3.58 -22.68
N VAL A 56 -3.92 2.60 -22.20
CA VAL A 56 -4.34 1.44 -23.00
C VAL A 56 -5.87 1.38 -23.01
N THR A 57 -6.47 1.89 -24.08
CA THR A 57 -7.93 1.94 -24.30
C THR A 57 -8.42 0.95 -25.34
N LYS A 58 -7.50 0.19 -25.95
CA LYS A 58 -7.79 -0.82 -26.95
C LYS A 58 -7.48 -2.21 -26.40
N GLY A 59 -8.36 -3.16 -26.72
CA GLY A 59 -8.20 -4.57 -26.36
C GLY A 59 -7.35 -5.37 -27.36
N ASP A 60 -7.29 -6.67 -27.08
CA ASP A 60 -6.53 -7.66 -27.86
C ASP A 60 -5.02 -7.35 -27.97
N ILE A 61 -4.43 -6.82 -26.88
CA ILE A 61 -3.00 -6.48 -26.83
C ILE A 61 -2.28 -7.16 -25.67
N VAL A 62 -1.10 -7.70 -25.96
CA VAL A 62 -0.19 -8.31 -24.99
C VAL A 62 1.11 -7.49 -24.96
N PHE A 63 1.46 -6.96 -23.81
CA PHE A 63 2.79 -6.40 -23.54
C PHE A 63 3.60 -7.44 -22.76
N GLN A 64 4.69 -7.91 -23.31
CA GLN A 64 5.52 -8.93 -22.64
C GLN A 64 7.01 -8.64 -22.74
N ALA A 65 7.75 -9.11 -21.75
CA ALA A 65 9.20 -9.12 -21.82
C ALA A 65 9.66 -9.97 -23.02
N TYR A 66 10.68 -9.54 -23.72
CA TYR A 66 11.27 -10.36 -24.80
C TYR A 66 11.72 -11.70 -24.25
N GLY A 67 11.32 -12.78 -24.93
CA GLY A 67 11.62 -14.14 -24.49
C GLY A 67 10.80 -14.63 -23.27
N TYR A 68 9.69 -13.96 -22.93
CA TYR A 68 8.84 -14.34 -21.79
C TYR A 68 8.52 -15.84 -21.76
N GLY A 69 8.60 -16.42 -20.56
CA GLY A 69 8.37 -17.84 -20.32
C GLY A 69 9.50 -18.77 -20.79
N THR A 70 10.64 -18.24 -21.23
CA THR A 70 11.85 -18.99 -21.62
C THR A 70 13.05 -18.62 -20.77
N ALA A 71 14.12 -19.41 -20.86
CA ALA A 71 15.40 -19.09 -20.22
C ALA A 71 16.10 -17.83 -20.82
N ALA A 72 15.60 -17.32 -21.93
CA ALA A 72 16.12 -16.13 -22.61
C ALA A 72 15.27 -14.89 -22.31
N GLN A 73 14.39 -14.92 -21.31
CA GLN A 73 13.60 -13.77 -20.92
C GLN A 73 14.51 -12.62 -20.49
N GLU A 74 14.26 -11.45 -21.07
CA GLU A 74 14.97 -10.22 -20.77
C GLU A 74 14.24 -9.41 -19.68
N GLU A 75 14.97 -8.67 -18.86
CA GLU A 75 14.39 -7.76 -17.88
C GLU A 75 14.02 -6.41 -18.52
N ALA A 76 12.74 -6.15 -18.68
CA ALA A 76 12.20 -4.91 -19.21
C ALA A 76 11.54 -4.10 -18.09
N VAL A 77 12.09 -2.90 -17.78
CA VAL A 77 11.63 -2.03 -16.70
C VAL A 77 10.84 -0.84 -17.27
N VAL A 78 9.56 -0.76 -16.97
CA VAL A 78 8.69 0.39 -17.26
C VAL A 78 8.79 1.36 -16.09
N SER A 79 9.40 2.53 -16.32
CA SER A 79 9.82 3.45 -15.25
C SER A 79 9.24 4.85 -15.43
N GLY A 80 8.69 5.41 -14.34
CA GLY A 80 8.30 6.82 -14.22
C GLY A 80 9.36 7.71 -13.56
N GLY A 81 10.59 7.21 -13.46
CA GLY A 81 11.68 7.88 -12.77
C GLY A 81 12.56 8.73 -13.68
N ARG A 82 13.14 9.78 -13.12
CA ARG A 82 14.16 10.62 -13.72
C ARG A 82 15.51 10.37 -13.08
N HIS A 83 16.54 10.12 -13.87
CA HIS A 83 17.91 10.02 -13.38
C HIS A 83 18.43 11.41 -12.97
N ILE A 84 18.91 11.53 -11.74
CA ILE A 84 19.46 12.78 -11.19
C ILE A 84 20.97 12.75 -11.34
N THR A 85 21.49 13.81 -11.93
CA THR A 85 22.91 14.02 -12.22
C THR A 85 23.35 15.42 -11.80
N GLY A 86 24.64 15.73 -11.96
CA GLY A 86 25.17 17.07 -11.67
C GLY A 86 25.32 17.34 -10.17
N TRP A 87 25.59 16.29 -9.41
CA TRP A 87 25.81 16.37 -7.97
C TRP A 87 27.02 17.23 -7.60
N ARG A 88 26.85 18.09 -6.61
CA ARG A 88 27.90 18.84 -5.93
C ARG A 88 27.97 18.34 -4.49
N VAL A 89 29.18 18.18 -3.97
CA VAL A 89 29.39 17.76 -2.58
C VAL A 89 29.71 18.97 -1.72
N ARG A 90 28.95 19.15 -0.64
CA ARG A 90 29.19 20.17 0.36
C ARG A 90 28.99 19.58 1.75
N ASP A 91 30.03 19.67 2.59
CA ASP A 91 29.99 19.15 3.98
C ASP A 91 29.54 17.68 4.07
N GLY A 92 29.89 16.85 3.07
CA GLY A 92 29.49 15.44 2.99
C GLY A 92 28.11 15.18 2.38
N VAL A 93 27.31 16.21 2.16
CA VAL A 93 25.97 16.10 1.53
C VAL A 93 26.09 16.30 0.01
N TRP A 94 25.39 15.46 -0.75
CA TRP A 94 25.24 15.66 -2.19
C TRP A 94 24.07 16.58 -2.49
N LEU A 95 24.30 17.57 -3.34
CA LEU A 95 23.32 18.59 -3.73
C LEU A 95 23.14 18.55 -5.26
N ALA A 96 21.91 18.46 -5.72
CA ALA A 96 21.57 18.54 -7.14
C ALA A 96 20.46 19.56 -7.37
N ASP A 97 20.68 20.48 -8.33
CA ASP A 97 19.63 21.39 -8.80
C ASP A 97 18.69 20.60 -9.71
N VAL A 98 17.40 20.51 -9.35
CA VAL A 98 16.44 19.66 -10.04
C VAL A 98 15.30 20.42 -10.73
N GLY A 99 15.37 21.77 -10.73
CA GLY A 99 14.39 22.66 -11.35
C GLY A 99 13.04 22.58 -10.63
N GLU A 100 11.98 22.29 -11.36
CA GLU A 100 10.61 22.15 -10.82
C GLU A 100 10.27 20.72 -10.40
N LEU A 101 11.24 19.78 -10.39
CA LEU A 101 10.96 18.39 -10.02
C LEU A 101 10.35 18.34 -8.62
N ASP A 102 9.25 17.60 -8.49
CA ASP A 102 8.67 17.23 -7.19
C ASP A 102 8.62 15.72 -7.06
N THR A 103 8.95 15.21 -5.90
CA THR A 103 8.97 13.79 -5.58
C THR A 103 8.91 13.57 -4.07
N ARG A 104 8.37 12.45 -3.66
CA ARG A 104 8.36 12.01 -2.26
C ARG A 104 9.33 10.87 -1.99
N GLN A 105 9.83 10.21 -3.04
CA GLN A 105 10.73 9.08 -2.95
C GLN A 105 12.03 9.35 -3.71
N LEU A 106 13.11 8.72 -3.27
CA LEU A 106 14.39 8.71 -3.96
C LEU A 106 14.98 7.30 -3.89
N TYR A 107 15.54 6.83 -5.00
CA TYR A 107 16.18 5.52 -5.07
C TYR A 107 17.64 5.66 -5.52
N VAL A 108 18.55 5.11 -4.71
CA VAL A 108 19.99 5.19 -4.90
C VAL A 108 20.53 3.78 -5.09
N ASP A 109 21.03 3.48 -6.30
CA ASP A 109 21.39 2.12 -6.75
C ASP A 109 20.27 1.10 -6.46
N GLY A 110 19.01 1.50 -6.75
CA GLY A 110 17.82 0.70 -6.51
C GLY A 110 17.37 0.61 -5.05
N ARG A 111 18.17 1.09 -4.08
CA ARG A 111 17.83 1.13 -2.66
C ARG A 111 17.03 2.40 -2.36
N ARG A 112 15.93 2.25 -1.60
CA ARG A 112 15.17 3.40 -1.12
C ARG A 112 16.04 4.28 -0.21
N ALA A 113 16.00 5.60 -0.43
CA ALA A 113 16.45 6.60 0.50
C ALA A 113 15.26 7.05 1.36
N GLU A 114 15.50 7.19 2.67
CA GLU A 114 14.47 7.66 3.59
C GLU A 114 14.41 9.19 3.58
N ARG A 115 13.23 9.76 3.84
CA ARG A 115 13.11 11.21 4.06
C ARG A 115 13.78 11.54 5.38
N ALA A 116 14.68 12.54 5.38
CA ALA A 116 15.35 12.99 6.59
C ALA A 116 14.33 13.49 7.61
N ALA A 117 14.47 13.08 8.87
CA ALA A 117 13.46 13.31 9.90
C ALA A 117 14.03 13.35 11.32
N ILE A 118 13.20 13.86 12.23
CA ILE A 118 13.31 13.70 13.68
C ILE A 118 12.05 13.03 14.21
N ASP A 119 12.12 12.40 15.40
CA ASP A 119 11.00 11.61 15.93
C ASP A 119 9.79 12.46 16.31
N THR A 120 10.00 13.60 16.99
CA THR A 120 8.91 14.47 17.45
C THR A 120 9.38 15.90 17.59
N LEU A 121 8.47 16.79 17.94
CA LEU A 121 8.82 18.19 18.22
C LEU A 121 9.66 18.31 19.51
N PRO A 122 10.78 19.00 19.48
CA PRO A 122 11.58 19.25 20.67
C PRO A 122 10.95 20.31 21.58
N GLY A 123 11.27 20.24 22.87
CA GLY A 123 10.82 21.18 23.91
C GLY A 123 9.46 20.81 24.53
N ALA A 124 8.94 21.71 25.35
CA ALA A 124 7.58 21.60 25.87
C ALA A 124 6.60 22.13 24.82
N VAL A 125 5.78 21.25 24.26
CA VAL A 125 4.88 21.55 23.15
C VAL A 125 3.46 21.73 23.63
N THR A 126 2.82 22.80 23.20
CA THR A 126 1.38 23.07 23.39
C THR A 126 0.68 23.07 22.04
N SER A 127 -0.39 22.27 21.93
CA SER A 127 -1.26 22.29 20.75
C SER A 127 -2.14 23.55 20.77
N THR A 128 -2.39 24.11 19.57
CA THR A 128 -3.29 25.22 19.35
C THR A 128 -4.33 24.83 18.30
N GLU A 129 -5.34 25.65 18.09
CA GLU A 129 -6.37 25.41 17.07
C GLU A 129 -5.78 25.29 15.64
N THR A 130 -4.65 25.95 15.37
CA THR A 130 -4.06 26.01 14.02
C THR A 130 -2.67 25.39 13.93
N GLY A 131 -2.18 24.76 15.00
CA GLY A 131 -0.85 24.15 15.01
C GLY A 131 -0.26 23.97 16.41
N TYR A 132 1.00 24.41 16.61
CA TYR A 132 1.73 24.14 17.86
C TYR A 132 2.60 25.34 18.29
N VAL A 133 2.88 25.40 19.59
CA VAL A 133 3.91 26.27 20.15
C VAL A 133 4.89 25.41 20.95
N THR A 134 6.18 25.57 20.71
CA THR A 134 7.24 24.94 21.51
C THR A 134 8.07 26.01 22.20
N ASP A 135 8.56 25.71 23.38
CA ASP A 135 9.41 26.60 24.20
C ASP A 135 10.88 26.63 23.78
N VAL A 136 11.19 26.10 22.58
CA VAL A 136 12.54 26.13 22.01
C VAL A 136 12.59 26.81 20.66
N THR A 137 13.76 27.35 20.32
CA THR A 137 14.03 27.89 18.98
C THR A 137 14.29 26.74 18.00
N LEU A 138 13.45 26.61 16.99
CA LEU A 138 13.64 25.68 15.87
C LEU A 138 14.39 26.38 14.75
N ASN A 139 15.53 25.82 14.32
CA ASN A 139 16.36 26.38 13.25
C ASN A 139 16.02 25.75 11.89
N TRP A 140 14.73 25.60 11.58
CA TRP A 140 14.27 25.03 10.31
C TRP A 140 14.62 25.96 9.14
N GLN A 141 15.08 25.34 8.04
CA GLN A 141 15.52 26.09 6.85
C GLN A 141 14.37 26.28 5.84
N SER A 142 13.48 25.31 5.75
CA SER A 142 12.36 25.30 4.81
C SER A 142 11.06 24.85 5.49
N PRO A 143 10.48 25.64 6.43
CA PRO A 143 9.31 25.22 7.20
C PRO A 143 8.13 24.73 6.35
N ALA A 144 7.84 25.39 5.22
CA ALA A 144 6.76 25.01 4.31
C ALA A 144 7.00 23.69 3.55
N ASP A 145 8.19 23.11 3.64
CA ASP A 145 8.51 21.80 3.08
C ASP A 145 8.40 20.67 4.09
N ILE A 146 8.20 21.01 5.36
CA ILE A 146 8.11 20.05 6.46
C ILE A 146 6.73 19.40 6.50
N GLU A 147 6.72 18.11 6.76
CA GLU A 147 5.52 17.34 7.03
C GLU A 147 5.57 16.72 8.43
N PHE A 148 4.44 16.77 9.11
CA PHE A 148 4.21 16.06 10.36
C PHE A 148 3.50 14.75 10.10
N VAL A 149 4.00 13.67 10.69
CA VAL A 149 3.42 12.34 10.67
C VAL A 149 2.88 12.03 12.07
N TYR A 150 1.66 11.56 12.12
CA TYR A 150 0.97 11.16 13.34
C TYR A 150 0.62 9.68 13.23
N ARG A 151 1.19 8.80 14.05
CA ARG A 151 0.88 7.37 14.06
C ARG A 151 0.18 6.97 15.33
N GLY A 152 -0.82 6.08 15.21
CA GLY A 152 -1.56 5.57 16.34
C GLY A 152 -2.46 6.59 17.02
N ILE A 153 -3.06 7.52 16.26
CA ILE A 153 -4.09 8.44 16.77
C ILE A 153 -5.28 7.61 17.26
N TYR A 154 -5.89 6.79 16.40
CA TYR A 154 -6.46 5.51 16.79
C TYR A 154 -5.38 4.45 16.57
N PRO A 155 -5.40 3.31 17.25
CA PRO A 155 -4.34 2.30 17.12
C PRO A 155 -4.02 1.90 15.67
N TRP A 156 -5.00 1.99 14.78
CA TRP A 156 -4.94 1.59 13.37
C TRP A 156 -4.72 2.75 12.39
N THR A 157 -4.56 4.01 12.84
CA THR A 157 -4.52 5.17 11.94
C THR A 157 -3.18 5.87 11.87
N GLU A 158 -2.94 6.53 10.75
CA GLU A 158 -1.84 7.44 10.50
C GLU A 158 -2.36 8.72 9.84
N ALA A 159 -1.77 9.87 10.15
CA ALA A 159 -2.04 11.10 9.42
C ALA A 159 -0.74 11.79 8.98
N ARG A 160 -0.82 12.58 7.91
CA ARG A 160 0.25 13.45 7.43
C ARG A 160 -0.31 14.84 7.14
N CYS A 161 0.27 15.86 7.77
CA CYS A 161 -0.11 17.25 7.55
C CYS A 161 1.16 18.08 7.32
N ALA A 162 1.14 18.95 6.32
CA ALA A 162 2.24 19.86 6.04
C ALA A 162 2.23 21.03 7.03
N VAL A 163 3.42 21.59 7.27
CA VAL A 163 3.59 22.87 7.96
C VAL A 163 3.35 23.99 6.94
N ALA A 164 2.65 25.04 7.33
CA ALA A 164 2.49 26.24 6.52
C ALA A 164 3.60 27.26 6.80
N ASP A 165 3.94 27.46 8.08
CA ASP A 165 4.96 28.41 8.52
C ASP A 165 5.47 28.10 9.93
N ALA A 166 6.64 28.58 10.27
CA ALA A 166 7.20 28.52 11.62
C ALA A 166 7.89 29.83 11.98
N VAL A 167 7.42 30.48 13.04
CA VAL A 167 7.91 31.80 13.48
C VAL A 167 8.61 31.69 14.83
N VAL A 168 9.87 32.05 14.88
CA VAL A 168 10.68 32.11 16.10
C VAL A 168 10.49 33.46 16.78
N SER A 169 10.18 33.48 18.07
CA SER A 169 10.06 34.67 18.89
C SER A 169 10.48 34.39 20.32
N GLU A 170 11.39 35.21 20.87
CA GLU A 170 11.77 35.18 22.30
C GLU A 170 12.18 33.79 22.82
N GLY A 171 12.85 32.97 21.98
CA GLY A 171 13.32 31.63 22.36
C GLY A 171 12.28 30.51 22.20
N SER A 172 11.09 30.84 21.74
CA SER A 172 10.01 29.90 21.40
C SER A 172 9.77 29.87 19.89
N THR A 173 9.06 28.85 19.42
CA THR A 173 8.63 28.74 18.01
C THR A 173 7.15 28.46 17.94
N THR A 174 6.44 29.29 17.16
CA THR A 174 5.03 29.06 16.80
C THR A 174 4.98 28.41 15.42
N ILE A 175 4.33 27.26 15.29
CA ILE A 175 4.19 26.49 14.08
C ILE A 175 2.73 26.55 13.63
N ALA A 176 2.51 27.07 12.42
CA ALA A 176 1.21 27.06 11.75
C ALA A 176 1.14 25.86 10.80
N MET A 177 0.11 25.04 10.92
CA MET A 177 -0.14 23.89 10.06
C MET A 177 -0.92 24.28 8.79
N ALA A 178 -0.63 23.61 7.68
CA ALA A 178 -1.32 23.84 6.42
C ALA A 178 -2.81 23.42 6.47
N GLN A 179 -3.65 24.26 5.89
CA GLN A 179 -5.09 24.02 5.82
C GLN A 179 -5.49 23.57 4.38
N PRO A 180 -6.55 22.78 4.21
CA PRO A 180 -7.54 22.34 5.23
C PRO A 180 -7.15 21.04 5.95
N ALA A 181 -6.01 20.43 5.67
CA ALA A 181 -5.64 19.11 6.18
C ALA A 181 -5.65 19.03 7.72
N PHE A 182 -5.07 20.02 8.39
CA PHE A 182 -5.00 20.02 9.85
C PHE A 182 -6.37 20.22 10.51
N ALA A 183 -7.24 21.08 9.97
CA ALA A 183 -8.61 21.23 10.43
C ALA A 183 -9.41 19.93 10.23
N ARG A 184 -9.30 19.30 9.06
CA ARG A 184 -9.93 18.00 8.79
C ARG A 184 -9.44 16.89 9.73
N ALA A 185 -8.17 16.92 10.14
CA ALA A 185 -7.66 15.99 11.14
C ALA A 185 -8.34 16.19 12.50
N HIS A 186 -8.66 17.44 12.87
CA HIS A 186 -9.46 17.74 14.06
C HIS A 186 -10.93 17.32 13.92
N ASP A 187 -11.50 17.36 12.72
CA ASP A 187 -12.85 16.85 12.47
C ASP A 187 -12.91 15.33 12.58
N LEU A 188 -11.91 14.63 12.03
CA LEU A 188 -11.91 13.17 11.94
C LEU A 188 -11.47 12.49 13.25
N TYR A 189 -10.38 12.92 13.86
CA TYR A 189 -9.75 12.14 14.94
C TYR A 189 -10.27 12.57 16.31
N ASN A 190 -11.46 12.10 16.66
CA ASN A 190 -12.05 12.32 17.97
C ASN A 190 -12.52 10.98 18.55
N PHE A 191 -12.18 10.70 19.81
CA PHE A 191 -12.56 9.45 20.45
C PHE A 191 -12.64 9.58 21.97
N ALA A 192 -13.32 8.64 22.57
CA ALA A 192 -13.20 8.33 24.00
C ALA A 192 -12.77 6.87 24.15
N TRP A 193 -11.83 6.64 25.05
CA TRP A 193 -11.38 5.32 25.43
C TRP A 193 -11.27 5.23 26.92
N GLU A 194 -11.96 4.26 27.54
CA GLU A 194 -12.03 4.10 28.99
C GLU A 194 -12.40 5.41 29.74
N GLY A 195 -13.30 6.18 29.14
CA GLY A 195 -13.77 7.45 29.72
C GLY A 195 -12.84 8.66 29.53
N GLN A 196 -11.69 8.48 28.88
CA GLN A 196 -10.80 9.59 28.49
C GLN A 196 -11.10 10.01 27.07
N THR A 197 -11.31 11.30 26.85
CA THR A 197 -11.55 11.87 25.51
C THR A 197 -10.29 12.46 24.92
N SER A 198 -10.09 12.27 23.62
CA SER A 198 -9.04 12.90 22.82
C SER A 198 -9.66 13.61 21.62
N HIS A 199 -9.07 14.72 21.21
CA HIS A 199 -9.53 15.54 20.09
C HIS A 199 -8.36 15.92 19.20
N GLY A 200 -8.54 15.69 17.89
CA GLY A 200 -7.55 15.99 16.88
C GLY A 200 -6.36 15.01 16.85
N PRO A 201 -5.35 15.29 16.03
CA PRO A 201 -4.27 14.33 15.75
C PRO A 201 -3.24 14.20 16.90
N GLY A 202 -3.26 15.05 17.91
CA GLY A 202 -2.28 15.07 18.98
C GLY A 202 -0.93 15.67 18.57
N LEU A 203 0.17 15.16 19.13
CA LEU A 203 1.52 15.56 18.74
C LEU A 203 2.06 14.65 17.64
N PRO A 204 2.90 15.18 16.71
CA PRO A 204 3.50 14.37 15.67
C PRO A 204 4.45 13.33 16.27
N THR A 205 4.45 12.14 15.72
CA THR A 205 5.38 11.05 16.05
C THR A 205 6.63 11.07 15.16
N ARG A 206 6.62 11.89 14.08
CA ARG A 206 7.74 12.09 13.18
C ARG A 206 7.59 13.43 12.46
N VAL A 207 8.69 14.14 12.25
CA VAL A 207 8.77 15.43 11.53
C VAL A 207 9.79 15.26 10.42
N GLU A 208 9.38 15.46 9.17
CA GLU A 208 10.15 15.10 7.97
C GLU A 208 10.48 16.31 7.08
N ASN A 209 11.59 16.20 6.33
CA ASN A 209 11.94 16.99 5.16
C ASN A 209 12.41 18.42 5.44
N ASP A 210 13.37 18.58 6.37
CA ASP A 210 14.17 19.80 6.47
C ASP A 210 15.66 19.47 6.37
N PRO A 211 16.52 20.29 5.72
CA PRO A 211 17.95 20.03 5.62
C PRO A 211 18.67 19.84 6.95
N VAL A 212 18.17 20.41 8.05
CA VAL A 212 18.76 20.22 9.39
C VAL A 212 18.55 18.80 9.95
N PHE A 213 17.65 18.01 9.34
CA PHE A 213 17.40 16.63 9.73
C PHE A 213 18.31 15.61 9.03
N LEU A 214 19.18 16.05 8.11
CA LEU A 214 20.13 15.18 7.40
C LEU A 214 21.26 14.74 8.34
N THR A 215 20.99 13.78 9.19
CA THR A 215 21.94 13.25 10.19
C THR A 215 22.33 11.79 9.93
N GLU A 216 21.49 11.05 9.20
CA GLU A 216 21.67 9.64 8.95
C GLU A 216 22.00 9.36 7.47
N PRO A 217 23.06 8.56 7.16
CA PRO A 217 23.37 8.17 5.79
C PRO A 217 22.22 7.43 5.11
N GLY A 218 21.98 7.74 3.84
CA GLY A 218 20.87 7.18 3.07
C GLY A 218 19.56 7.95 3.19
N THR A 219 19.60 9.16 3.78
CA THR A 219 18.45 10.04 3.88
C THR A 219 18.53 11.20 2.91
N PHE A 220 17.37 11.75 2.53
CA PHE A 220 17.29 12.87 1.60
C PHE A 220 16.25 13.91 2.03
N VAL A 221 16.40 15.11 1.45
CA VAL A 221 15.45 16.22 1.53
C VAL A 221 15.25 16.79 0.13
N LEU A 222 14.03 17.16 -0.19
CA LEU A 222 13.73 18.01 -1.33
C LEU A 222 13.40 19.41 -0.82
N ASP A 223 14.32 20.34 -1.00
CA ASP A 223 14.18 21.77 -0.67
C ASP A 223 13.49 22.48 -1.84
N ARG A 224 12.28 23.00 -1.59
CA ARG A 224 11.45 23.76 -2.53
C ARG A 224 11.29 25.22 -2.12
N SER A 225 12.09 25.70 -1.18
CA SER A 225 12.05 27.09 -0.68
C SER A 225 12.17 28.14 -1.79
N ARG A 226 12.74 27.76 -2.94
CA ARG A 226 12.84 28.60 -4.13
C ARG A 226 12.00 28.01 -5.27
N PRO A 227 10.85 28.61 -5.61
CA PRO A 227 10.01 28.14 -6.71
C PRO A 227 10.80 28.00 -8.03
N GLY A 228 10.66 26.86 -8.68
CA GLY A 228 11.36 26.56 -9.94
C GLY A 228 12.86 26.26 -9.82
N GLN A 229 13.41 26.28 -8.62
CA GLN A 229 14.82 26.03 -8.34
C GLN A 229 14.96 25.07 -7.14
N HIS A 230 14.24 23.93 -7.21
CA HIS A 230 14.30 22.92 -6.16
C HIS A 230 15.68 22.27 -6.11
N VAL A 231 16.11 21.91 -4.90
CA VAL A 231 17.39 21.27 -4.65
C VAL A 231 17.17 19.96 -3.92
N LEU A 232 17.66 18.86 -4.49
CA LEU A 232 17.78 17.59 -3.79
C LEU A 232 19.03 17.61 -2.92
N HIS A 233 18.87 17.31 -1.64
CA HIS A 233 19.93 17.06 -0.68
C HIS A 233 19.92 15.56 -0.36
N TYR A 234 21.06 14.91 -0.47
CA TYR A 234 21.22 13.51 -0.12
C TYR A 234 22.45 13.28 0.74
N LEU A 235 22.30 12.66 1.89
CA LEU A 235 23.43 12.24 2.72
C LEU A 235 23.82 10.80 2.34
N PRO A 236 24.94 10.61 1.60
CA PRO A 236 25.27 9.34 1.00
C PRO A 236 25.66 8.27 2.03
N ARG A 237 25.42 7.01 1.67
CA ARG A 237 25.96 5.87 2.40
C ARG A 237 27.47 5.73 2.12
N PRO A 238 28.22 5.04 2.98
CA PRO A 238 29.69 4.96 2.86
C PRO A 238 30.19 4.32 1.56
N ASP A 239 29.38 3.53 0.88
CA ASP A 239 29.68 2.81 -0.35
C ASP A 239 29.28 3.56 -1.63
N GLU A 240 28.78 4.79 -1.52
CA GLU A 240 28.23 5.57 -2.64
C GLU A 240 29.20 6.70 -3.07
N GLU A 241 29.31 6.90 -4.38
CA GLU A 241 30.12 7.94 -5.01
C GLU A 241 29.28 8.72 -6.05
N PRO A 242 29.31 10.08 -6.05
CA PRO A 242 28.37 10.88 -6.85
C PRO A 242 28.49 10.69 -8.38
N GLU A 243 29.65 10.27 -8.87
CA GLU A 243 29.90 10.03 -10.30
C GLU A 243 29.53 8.61 -10.77
N ARG A 244 29.34 7.66 -9.85
CA ARG A 244 29.12 6.24 -10.17
C ARG A 244 27.75 5.75 -9.74
N THR A 245 27.19 6.34 -8.70
CA THR A 245 25.92 5.91 -8.10
C THR A 245 24.75 6.40 -8.93
N GLN A 246 23.87 5.49 -9.29
CA GLN A 246 22.62 5.83 -9.98
C GLN A 246 21.59 6.36 -8.99
N VAL A 247 21.12 7.59 -9.18
CA VAL A 247 20.05 8.16 -8.36
C VAL A 247 18.83 8.42 -9.23
N ILE A 248 17.70 7.84 -8.84
CA ILE A 248 16.42 7.96 -9.54
C ILE A 248 15.41 8.66 -8.64
N ALA A 249 14.83 9.74 -9.12
CA ALA A 249 13.67 10.40 -8.52
C ALA A 249 12.42 10.08 -9.34
N PRO A 250 11.40 9.41 -8.77
CA PRO A 250 10.11 9.24 -9.42
C PRO A 250 9.44 10.58 -9.71
N VAL A 251 8.81 10.70 -10.88
CA VAL A 251 8.13 11.94 -11.31
C VAL A 251 6.70 11.71 -11.80
N LEU A 252 6.35 10.48 -12.16
CA LEU A 252 4.99 10.12 -12.52
C LEU A 252 4.25 9.51 -11.33
N GLU A 253 2.98 9.80 -11.17
CA GLU A 253 2.11 9.15 -10.19
C GLU A 253 1.47 7.87 -10.74
N VAL A 254 1.21 7.83 -12.05
CA VAL A 254 0.64 6.70 -12.78
C VAL A 254 1.61 6.29 -13.89
N LEU A 255 1.92 5.00 -13.95
CA LEU A 255 2.75 4.43 -15.01
C LEU A 255 1.90 3.87 -16.15
N LEU A 256 0.83 3.19 -15.79
CA LEU A 256 -0.06 2.51 -16.73
C LEU A 256 -1.51 2.70 -16.30
N HIS A 257 -2.35 2.99 -17.27
CA HIS A 257 -3.80 3.02 -17.11
C HIS A 257 -4.47 2.25 -18.26
N VAL A 258 -5.08 1.13 -17.90
CA VAL A 258 -5.93 0.35 -18.80
C VAL A 258 -7.37 0.72 -18.48
N THR A 259 -8.10 1.24 -19.46
CA THR A 259 -9.50 1.64 -19.26
C THR A 259 -10.35 1.27 -20.46
N ASP A 260 -11.60 0.84 -20.21
CA ASP A 260 -12.58 0.45 -21.23
C ASP A 260 -12.05 -0.58 -22.25
N ALA A 261 -11.10 -1.43 -21.85
CA ALA A 261 -10.40 -2.36 -22.73
C ALA A 261 -10.82 -3.82 -22.47
N THR A 262 -10.64 -4.68 -23.48
CA THR A 262 -10.94 -6.11 -23.37
C THR A 262 -9.78 -6.95 -23.93
N GLY A 263 -9.35 -8.00 -23.20
CA GLY A 263 -8.32 -8.92 -23.70
C GLY A 263 -6.91 -8.33 -23.65
N VAL A 264 -6.56 -7.61 -22.57
CA VAL A 264 -5.23 -7.02 -22.38
C VAL A 264 -4.39 -7.90 -21.45
N ALA A 265 -3.11 -8.07 -21.78
CA ALA A 265 -2.19 -8.80 -20.92
C ALA A 265 -0.85 -8.07 -20.75
N PHE A 266 -0.29 -8.18 -19.52
CA PHE A 266 1.08 -7.76 -19.19
C PHE A 266 1.82 -8.95 -18.60
N GLN A 267 2.98 -9.30 -19.16
CA GLN A 267 3.66 -10.53 -18.84
C GLN A 267 5.18 -10.32 -18.67
N GLY A 268 5.69 -10.67 -17.48
CA GLY A 268 7.12 -10.66 -17.18
C GLY A 268 7.77 -9.27 -17.14
N LEU A 269 7.01 -8.21 -16.93
CA LEU A 269 7.49 -6.83 -16.91
C LEU A 269 7.77 -6.35 -15.48
N VAL A 270 8.64 -5.36 -15.36
CA VAL A 270 8.88 -4.64 -14.10
C VAL A 270 8.28 -3.24 -14.19
N PHE A 271 7.34 -2.89 -13.31
CA PHE A 271 6.80 -1.54 -13.14
C PHE A 271 7.51 -0.88 -11.95
N ALA A 272 8.14 0.28 -12.18
CA ALA A 272 8.99 0.87 -11.15
C ALA A 272 9.01 2.40 -11.19
N GLU A 273 9.35 2.99 -10.03
CA GLU A 273 9.65 4.39 -9.83
C GLU A 273 8.47 5.32 -10.20
N ALA A 274 7.42 5.24 -9.41
CA ALA A 274 6.33 6.20 -9.36
C ALA A 274 6.32 6.92 -7.99
N THR A 275 5.67 8.08 -7.92
CA THR A 275 5.47 8.89 -6.71
C THR A 275 3.99 9.12 -6.45
N TRP A 276 3.65 9.83 -5.36
CA TRP A 276 2.31 10.34 -5.08
C TRP A 276 2.41 11.61 -4.24
N LEU A 277 2.01 12.74 -4.80
CA LEU A 277 2.31 14.07 -4.25
C LEU A 277 1.22 14.65 -3.35
N ARG A 278 -0.01 14.09 -3.39
CA ARG A 278 -1.16 14.56 -2.61
C ARG A 278 -0.87 14.79 -1.12
N PRO A 279 -0.16 13.91 -0.37
CA PRO A 279 0.02 14.11 1.06
C PRO A 279 0.63 15.45 1.46
N ARG A 280 1.51 16.01 0.62
CA ARG A 280 2.06 17.34 0.83
C ARG A 280 1.04 18.44 0.50
N ALA A 281 0.33 18.30 -0.60
CA ALA A 281 -0.55 19.36 -1.11
C ALA A 281 -1.85 19.49 -0.29
N GLU A 282 -2.44 18.35 0.08
CA GLU A 282 -3.79 18.29 0.67
C GLU A 282 -3.85 17.51 1.97
N GLY A 283 -2.71 16.98 2.45
CA GLY A 283 -2.64 16.08 3.59
C GLY A 283 -3.04 14.64 3.24
N PHE A 284 -2.82 13.77 4.20
CA PHE A 284 -3.24 12.37 4.15
C PHE A 284 -3.77 11.98 5.53
N LEU A 285 -5.05 11.66 5.62
CA LEU A 285 -5.73 11.36 6.87
C LEU A 285 -6.30 9.95 6.76
N HIS A 286 -5.45 8.95 7.05
CA HIS A 286 -5.81 7.55 6.95
C HIS A 286 -6.90 7.19 7.97
N TYR A 287 -7.85 6.37 7.53
CA TYR A 287 -8.85 5.82 8.41
C TYR A 287 -8.71 4.29 8.54
N HIS A 288 -8.91 3.52 7.47
CA HIS A 288 -8.80 2.06 7.52
C HIS A 288 -8.52 1.45 6.14
N GLY A 289 -7.81 0.30 6.09
CA GLY A 289 -7.65 -0.53 4.90
C GLY A 289 -7.02 0.15 3.68
N GLY A 290 -6.19 1.19 3.89
CA GLY A 290 -5.64 2.03 2.82
C GLY A 290 -6.56 3.17 2.38
N GLY A 291 -7.73 3.32 3.00
CA GLY A 291 -8.66 4.42 2.78
C GLY A 291 -8.30 5.67 3.59
N TYR A 292 -8.51 6.85 3.04
CA TYR A 292 -8.26 8.13 3.70
C TYR A 292 -9.41 9.12 3.52
N TYR A 293 -9.52 10.03 4.48
CA TYR A 293 -10.56 11.05 4.55
C TYR A 293 -10.16 12.31 3.77
N GLU A 294 -11.04 12.80 2.91
CA GLU A 294 -10.84 14.01 2.12
C GLU A 294 -11.64 15.22 2.61
N GLY A 295 -12.38 15.06 3.69
CA GLY A 295 -13.34 16.03 4.21
C GLY A 295 -14.78 15.57 4.01
N GLY A 296 -15.72 16.25 4.62
CA GLY A 296 -17.13 15.90 4.59
C GLY A 296 -17.67 15.46 5.95
N PRO A 297 -18.86 14.86 6.02
CA PRO A 297 -19.47 14.44 7.27
C PRO A 297 -18.70 13.27 7.92
N VAL A 298 -18.67 13.30 9.26
CA VAL A 298 -18.21 12.21 10.10
C VAL A 298 -19.33 11.75 11.02
N ASP A 299 -19.41 10.45 11.26
CA ASP A 299 -20.32 9.85 12.22
C ASP A 299 -19.60 9.50 13.51
N THR A 300 -20.34 9.28 14.59
CA THR A 300 -19.80 8.73 15.83
C THR A 300 -20.30 7.30 15.99
N VAL A 301 -19.36 6.36 16.08
CA VAL A 301 -19.65 4.95 16.39
C VAL A 301 -19.39 4.70 17.86
N THR A 302 -20.43 4.28 18.58
CA THR A 302 -20.31 3.84 19.97
C THR A 302 -19.91 2.38 20.02
N ILE A 303 -18.76 2.08 20.61
CA ILE A 303 -18.25 0.72 20.81
C ILE A 303 -18.76 0.18 22.14
N VAL A 304 -18.64 0.97 23.23
CA VAL A 304 -19.18 0.66 24.55
C VAL A 304 -19.92 1.89 25.08
N GLU A 305 -21.19 1.72 25.37
CA GLU A 305 -22.08 2.81 25.81
C GLU A 305 -21.48 3.58 26.99
N GLY A 306 -21.33 4.90 26.82
CA GLY A 306 -20.79 5.81 27.83
C GLY A 306 -19.28 5.69 28.12
N GLN A 307 -18.55 4.78 27.44
CA GLN A 307 -17.13 4.52 27.72
C GLN A 307 -16.24 4.64 26.47
N MET A 308 -16.69 4.09 25.35
CA MET A 308 -15.86 4.01 24.14
C MET A 308 -16.64 4.40 22.91
N TRP A 309 -16.13 5.38 22.19
CA TRP A 309 -16.64 5.81 20.89
C TRP A 309 -15.50 6.38 20.03
N VAL A 310 -15.67 6.33 18.72
CA VAL A 310 -14.76 6.91 17.74
C VAL A 310 -15.55 7.65 16.67
N THR A 311 -14.97 8.67 16.06
CA THR A 311 -15.50 9.26 14.83
C THR A 311 -15.02 8.48 13.62
N VAL A 312 -15.90 8.32 12.63
CA VAL A 312 -15.65 7.60 11.38
C VAL A 312 -16.05 8.48 10.20
N PRO A 313 -15.32 8.50 9.11
CA PRO A 313 -15.73 9.24 7.92
C PRO A 313 -16.91 8.53 7.24
N GLN A 314 -17.90 9.28 6.76
CA GLN A 314 -18.98 8.69 5.96
C GLN A 314 -18.49 8.23 4.58
N GLU A 315 -17.49 8.93 4.05
CA GLU A 315 -16.84 8.60 2.77
C GLU A 315 -15.32 8.61 2.94
N SER A 316 -14.64 7.72 2.23
CA SER A 316 -13.19 7.67 2.16
C SER A 316 -12.74 7.37 0.73
N ALA A 317 -11.64 7.99 0.31
CA ALA A 317 -10.96 7.67 -0.92
C ALA A 317 -9.89 6.59 -0.68
N MET A 318 -9.62 5.74 -1.67
CA MET A 318 -8.50 4.81 -1.60
C MET A 318 -7.21 5.46 -2.09
N ILE A 319 -6.07 5.06 -1.52
CA ILE A 319 -4.76 5.46 -2.07
C ILE A 319 -4.67 4.96 -3.51
N PRO A 320 -4.45 5.87 -4.49
CA PRO A 320 -4.47 5.49 -5.90
C PRO A 320 -3.39 4.48 -6.24
N ALA A 321 -3.60 3.69 -7.28
CA ALA A 321 -2.58 2.77 -7.76
C ALA A 321 -1.68 3.42 -8.83
N CYS A 322 -0.41 3.00 -8.86
CA CYS A 322 0.54 3.42 -9.89
C CYS A 322 0.31 2.67 -11.22
N VAL A 323 -0.29 1.48 -11.17
CA VAL A 323 -0.78 0.73 -12.32
C VAL A 323 -2.27 0.48 -12.12
N ARG A 324 -3.10 0.93 -13.06
CA ARG A 324 -4.56 0.92 -12.96
C ARG A 324 -5.20 0.10 -14.05
N VAL A 325 -6.23 -0.64 -13.67
CA VAL A 325 -7.12 -1.36 -14.60
C VAL A 325 -8.55 -0.99 -14.19
N ASP A 326 -9.17 -0.10 -14.95
CA ASP A 326 -10.49 0.43 -14.68
C ASP A 326 -11.47 0.03 -15.79
N ASP A 327 -12.73 -0.31 -15.42
CA ASP A 327 -13.85 -0.58 -16.33
C ASP A 327 -13.52 -1.57 -17.49
N SER A 328 -12.60 -2.52 -17.25
CA SER A 328 -12.02 -3.38 -18.29
C SER A 328 -12.38 -4.85 -18.08
N THR A 329 -12.32 -5.64 -19.16
CA THR A 329 -12.70 -7.05 -19.15
C THR A 329 -11.56 -7.94 -19.68
N ASP A 330 -11.43 -9.17 -19.16
CA ASP A 330 -10.42 -10.16 -19.60
C ASP A 330 -8.99 -9.61 -19.54
N VAL A 331 -8.62 -8.97 -18.41
CA VAL A 331 -7.26 -8.45 -18.21
C VAL A 331 -6.42 -9.42 -17.40
N ARG A 332 -5.18 -9.65 -17.84
CA ARG A 332 -4.21 -10.54 -17.18
C ARG A 332 -2.92 -9.81 -16.87
N ILE A 333 -2.45 -9.97 -15.65
CA ILE A 333 -1.17 -9.45 -15.18
C ILE A 333 -0.42 -10.65 -14.59
N GLU A 334 0.60 -11.13 -15.31
CA GLU A 334 1.24 -12.41 -15.03
C GLU A 334 2.77 -12.25 -14.94
N ASP A 335 3.36 -12.83 -13.89
CA ASP A 335 4.81 -12.87 -13.66
C ASP A 335 5.49 -11.49 -13.71
N CYS A 336 4.75 -10.42 -13.37
CA CYS A 336 5.24 -9.05 -13.31
C CYS A 336 5.81 -8.72 -11.93
N ARG A 337 6.69 -7.72 -11.88
CA ARG A 337 7.18 -7.15 -10.63
C ARG A 337 6.75 -5.69 -10.51
N PHE A 338 6.25 -5.31 -9.33
CA PHE A 338 5.86 -3.96 -8.94
C PHE A 338 6.80 -3.52 -7.82
N THR A 339 7.68 -2.57 -8.08
CA THR A 339 8.71 -2.21 -7.11
C THR A 339 9.02 -0.72 -7.13
N ARG A 340 9.39 -0.17 -5.98
CA ARG A 340 9.75 1.25 -5.88
C ARG A 340 8.63 2.19 -6.34
N LEU A 341 7.40 1.95 -5.87
CA LEU A 341 6.23 2.75 -6.21
C LEU A 341 5.77 3.59 -5.00
N GLY A 342 5.45 4.85 -5.25
CA GLY A 342 5.12 5.84 -4.23
C GLY A 342 3.67 5.83 -3.77
N ALA A 343 2.87 4.85 -4.20
CA ALA A 343 1.47 4.64 -3.83
C ALA A 343 1.14 3.13 -3.88
N THR A 344 -0.13 2.76 -4.11
CA THR A 344 -0.55 1.37 -4.31
C THR A 344 0.07 0.79 -5.59
N GLY A 345 0.54 -0.46 -5.55
CA GLY A 345 1.16 -1.10 -6.70
C GLY A 345 0.20 -1.29 -7.88
N LEU A 346 -0.89 -2.02 -7.64
CA LEU A 346 -1.90 -2.36 -8.65
C LEU A 346 -3.32 -2.10 -8.12
N GLY A 347 -4.13 -1.40 -8.91
CA GLY A 347 -5.55 -1.18 -8.66
C GLY A 347 -6.42 -1.79 -9.76
N LEU A 348 -7.48 -2.49 -9.35
CA LEU A 348 -8.48 -3.10 -10.20
C LEU A 348 -9.84 -2.51 -9.84
N THR A 349 -10.45 -1.71 -10.73
CA THR A 349 -11.71 -1.02 -10.44
C THR A 349 -12.77 -1.37 -11.48
N ASN A 350 -13.97 -1.78 -11.03
CA ASN A 350 -15.14 -2.07 -11.87
C ASN A 350 -14.89 -3.06 -13.03
N GLY A 351 -13.83 -3.88 -12.94
CA GLY A 351 -13.47 -4.79 -14.02
C GLY A 351 -14.16 -6.16 -13.90
N THR A 352 -14.09 -6.94 -14.97
CA THR A 352 -14.67 -8.30 -15.02
C THR A 352 -13.65 -9.30 -15.59
N ASN A 353 -13.56 -10.49 -14.99
CA ASN A 353 -12.62 -11.55 -15.37
C ASN A 353 -11.16 -11.07 -15.37
N LEU A 354 -10.70 -10.64 -14.19
CA LEU A 354 -9.35 -10.10 -13.98
C LEU A 354 -8.46 -11.15 -13.30
N ILE A 355 -7.25 -11.33 -13.82
CA ILE A 355 -6.28 -12.28 -13.28
C ILE A 355 -4.97 -11.56 -12.93
N VAL A 356 -4.56 -11.66 -11.67
CA VAL A 356 -3.23 -11.25 -11.17
C VAL A 356 -2.54 -12.49 -10.64
N ARG A 357 -1.56 -12.97 -11.37
CA ARG A 357 -0.90 -14.24 -11.05
C ARG A 357 0.60 -14.15 -11.12
N GLY A 358 1.24 -14.79 -10.15
CA GLY A 358 2.68 -14.96 -10.21
C GLY A 358 3.47 -13.66 -10.11
N CYS A 359 2.91 -12.59 -9.56
CA CYS A 359 3.55 -11.30 -9.46
C CYS A 359 4.31 -11.11 -8.13
N ASP A 360 5.29 -10.21 -8.15
CA ASP A 360 6.06 -9.80 -6.97
C ASP A 360 5.81 -8.30 -6.70
N PHE A 361 5.39 -7.96 -5.49
CA PHE A 361 5.10 -6.60 -5.03
C PHE A 361 6.04 -6.28 -3.87
N ASP A 362 6.98 -5.38 -4.10
CA ASP A 362 7.97 -5.00 -3.08
C ASP A 362 8.31 -3.50 -3.10
N THR A 363 8.77 -2.98 -1.98
CA THR A 363 9.25 -1.60 -1.84
C THR A 363 8.18 -0.58 -2.26
N LEU A 364 6.95 -0.74 -1.76
CA LEU A 364 5.81 0.12 -2.08
C LEU A 364 5.49 1.07 -0.92
N ALA A 365 5.10 2.29 -1.26
CA ALA A 365 4.69 3.27 -0.25
C ALA A 365 3.33 2.95 0.38
N ALA A 366 2.45 2.29 -0.36
CA ALA A 366 1.11 1.87 0.08
C ALA A 366 0.87 0.37 -0.15
N SER A 367 -0.36 -0.02 -0.49
CA SER A 367 -0.79 -1.42 -0.66
C SER A 367 -0.15 -2.11 -1.88
N GLY A 368 -0.06 -3.44 -1.84
CA GLY A 368 0.34 -4.23 -3.01
C GLY A 368 -0.74 -4.23 -4.08
N ILE A 369 -1.93 -4.75 -3.75
CA ILE A 369 -3.05 -4.92 -4.69
C ILE A 369 -4.33 -4.41 -4.04
N THR A 370 -5.14 -3.66 -4.81
CA THR A 370 -6.50 -3.31 -4.45
C THR A 370 -7.47 -3.74 -5.54
N ALA A 371 -8.66 -4.26 -5.16
CA ALA A 371 -9.74 -4.58 -6.09
C ALA A 371 -11.07 -4.06 -5.54
N THR A 372 -11.75 -3.19 -6.31
CA THR A 372 -12.98 -2.54 -5.88
C THR A 372 -14.01 -2.59 -6.99
N GLY A 373 -15.28 -2.86 -6.67
CA GLY A 373 -16.39 -2.88 -7.63
C GLY A 373 -16.27 -3.95 -8.73
N SER A 374 -15.29 -4.83 -8.65
CA SER A 374 -14.92 -5.77 -9.71
C SER A 374 -15.58 -7.14 -9.54
N ARG A 375 -15.66 -7.90 -10.63
CA ARG A 375 -16.31 -9.22 -10.67
C ARG A 375 -15.37 -10.28 -11.27
N ASP A 376 -15.48 -11.53 -10.78
CA ASP A 376 -14.70 -12.66 -11.28
C ASP A 376 -13.19 -12.37 -11.24
N VAL A 377 -12.69 -11.95 -10.07
CA VAL A 377 -11.28 -11.58 -9.88
C VAL A 377 -10.51 -12.75 -9.27
N LEU A 378 -9.37 -13.08 -9.88
CA LEU A 378 -8.42 -14.07 -9.35
C LEU A 378 -7.08 -13.40 -9.03
N ILE A 379 -6.71 -13.39 -7.74
CA ILE A 379 -5.41 -12.96 -7.22
C ILE A 379 -4.70 -14.20 -6.68
N GLU A 380 -3.75 -14.75 -7.45
CA GLU A 380 -3.19 -16.07 -7.18
C GLU A 380 -1.66 -16.09 -7.29
N ASP A 381 -1.02 -16.83 -6.35
CA ASP A 381 0.42 -17.12 -6.39
C ASP A 381 1.30 -15.86 -6.45
N ASN A 382 0.88 -14.77 -5.80
CA ASN A 382 1.62 -13.52 -5.73
C ASN A 382 2.39 -13.42 -4.40
N ARG A 383 3.55 -12.79 -4.44
CA ARG A 383 4.31 -12.39 -3.27
C ARG A 383 4.11 -10.90 -3.02
N VAL A 384 3.73 -10.52 -1.79
CA VAL A 384 3.54 -9.13 -1.38
C VAL A 384 4.35 -8.90 -0.12
N HIS A 385 5.34 -8.01 -0.17
CA HIS A 385 6.22 -7.75 0.96
C HIS A 385 6.84 -6.36 0.91
N GLN A 386 7.31 -5.85 2.06
CA GLN A 386 7.90 -4.51 2.16
C GLN A 386 7.00 -3.44 1.54
N ILE A 387 5.74 -3.43 1.98
CA ILE A 387 4.75 -2.46 1.52
C ILE A 387 4.33 -1.53 2.65
N GLY A 388 3.54 -0.48 2.35
CA GLY A 388 3.09 0.48 3.34
C GLY A 388 4.22 1.34 3.94
N LEU A 389 5.33 1.49 3.21
CA LEU A 389 6.55 2.15 3.70
C LEU A 389 6.37 3.64 4.02
N ASP A 390 5.44 4.32 3.34
CA ASP A 390 5.05 5.71 3.64
C ASP A 390 3.69 5.81 4.31
N TYR A 391 2.79 4.85 4.05
CA TYR A 391 1.41 4.86 4.51
C TYR A 391 1.11 3.57 5.27
N SER A 392 1.44 3.60 6.58
CA SER A 392 1.47 2.41 7.44
C SER A 392 0.12 1.70 7.61
N GLY A 393 -1.00 2.36 7.31
CA GLY A 393 -2.33 1.73 7.35
C GLY A 393 -2.70 0.92 6.09
N SER A 394 -1.77 0.77 5.15
CA SER A 394 -1.99 0.05 3.91
C SER A 394 -1.89 -1.46 4.11
N PRO A 395 -2.89 -2.25 3.68
CA PRO A 395 -2.83 -3.71 3.69
C PRO A 395 -2.01 -4.26 2.52
N GLY A 396 -1.59 -5.51 2.64
CA GLY A 396 -0.95 -6.23 1.53
C GLY A 396 -1.87 -6.35 0.31
N ILE A 397 -3.07 -6.89 0.53
CA ILE A 397 -4.13 -7.05 -0.46
C ILE A 397 -5.43 -6.53 0.15
N ALA A 398 -6.16 -5.66 -0.56
CA ALA A 398 -7.48 -5.17 -0.16
C ALA A 398 -8.51 -5.41 -1.25
N ILE A 399 -9.67 -5.95 -0.87
CA ILE A 399 -10.82 -6.14 -1.75
C ILE A 399 -12.07 -5.56 -1.10
N SER A 400 -12.92 -4.90 -1.88
CA SER A 400 -14.21 -4.35 -1.44
C SER A 400 -15.20 -4.25 -2.60
N ASP A 401 -16.48 -4.33 -2.30
CA ASP A 401 -17.57 -4.24 -3.27
C ASP A 401 -17.43 -5.21 -4.46
N THR A 402 -16.73 -6.34 -4.24
CA THR A 402 -16.46 -7.33 -5.29
C THR A 402 -17.53 -8.42 -5.32
N LEU A 403 -17.67 -9.04 -6.51
CA LEU A 403 -18.48 -10.22 -6.71
C LEU A 403 -17.60 -11.37 -7.22
N ASP A 404 -17.62 -12.52 -6.50
CA ASP A 404 -16.85 -13.73 -6.85
C ASP A 404 -15.32 -13.46 -6.97
N CYS A 405 -14.76 -12.79 -5.97
CA CYS A 405 -13.32 -12.55 -5.87
C CYS A 405 -12.62 -13.72 -5.14
N THR A 406 -11.56 -14.26 -5.74
CA THR A 406 -10.72 -15.31 -5.15
C THR A 406 -9.30 -14.80 -4.93
N VAL A 407 -8.86 -14.78 -3.66
CA VAL A 407 -7.48 -14.49 -3.25
C VAL A 407 -6.87 -15.78 -2.73
N THR A 408 -5.96 -16.39 -3.50
CA THR A 408 -5.50 -17.75 -3.17
C THR A 408 -4.00 -17.92 -3.35
N ARG A 409 -3.39 -18.71 -2.45
CA ARG A 409 -1.96 -19.07 -2.53
C ARG A 409 -1.01 -17.88 -2.60
N ASN A 410 -1.41 -16.71 -2.09
CA ASN A 410 -0.50 -15.59 -1.98
C ASN A 410 0.35 -15.71 -0.72
N GLN A 411 1.55 -15.17 -0.78
CA GLN A 411 2.40 -14.97 0.39
C GLN A 411 2.46 -13.47 0.68
N VAL A 412 1.95 -13.08 1.85
CA VAL A 412 1.94 -11.69 2.33
C VAL A 412 2.79 -11.62 3.59
N THR A 413 3.85 -10.79 3.57
CA THR A 413 4.80 -10.70 4.68
C THR A 413 5.40 -9.29 4.78
N ASP A 414 5.90 -8.92 5.97
CA ASP A 414 6.52 -7.62 6.22
C ASP A 414 5.59 -6.45 5.84
N VAL A 415 4.42 -6.43 6.51
CA VAL A 415 3.33 -5.47 6.26
C VAL A 415 3.06 -4.67 7.54
N PRO A 416 2.96 -3.33 7.47
CA PRO A 416 2.87 -2.49 8.66
C PRO A 416 1.52 -2.57 9.38
N HIS A 417 0.47 -3.03 8.71
CA HIS A 417 -0.87 -3.25 9.27
C HIS A 417 -1.45 -4.59 8.80
N CYS A 418 -2.71 -4.62 8.33
CA CYS A 418 -3.37 -5.85 7.93
C CYS A 418 -2.70 -6.55 6.73
N GLY A 419 -2.66 -7.87 6.75
CA GLY A 419 -2.14 -8.65 5.63
C GLY A 419 -3.12 -8.67 4.44
N ILE A 420 -4.32 -9.23 4.63
CA ILE A 420 -5.39 -9.28 3.63
C ILE A 420 -6.65 -8.69 4.23
N VAL A 421 -7.25 -7.72 3.55
CA VAL A 421 -8.50 -7.05 3.96
C VAL A 421 -9.61 -7.36 2.97
N ALA A 422 -10.77 -7.79 3.48
CA ALA A 422 -12.02 -7.90 2.73
C ALA A 422 -13.08 -6.99 3.36
N GLY A 423 -13.41 -5.88 2.68
CA GLY A 423 -14.57 -5.05 2.97
C GLY A 423 -15.88 -5.73 2.51
N PRO A 424 -17.02 -5.03 2.56
CA PRO A 424 -18.29 -5.57 2.08
C PRO A 424 -18.16 -6.14 0.67
N ALA A 425 -18.67 -7.38 0.46
CA ALA A 425 -18.51 -8.08 -0.82
C ALA A 425 -19.52 -9.23 -0.93
N ARG A 426 -19.43 -10.01 -2.01
CA ARG A 426 -20.19 -11.26 -2.18
C ARG A 426 -19.35 -12.33 -2.86
N GLY A 427 -19.42 -13.56 -2.36
CA GLY A 427 -18.73 -14.70 -2.95
C GLY A 427 -17.20 -14.66 -2.77
N THR A 428 -16.72 -13.91 -1.78
CA THR A 428 -15.29 -13.80 -1.47
C THR A 428 -14.69 -15.14 -1.05
N ARG A 429 -13.53 -15.48 -1.60
CA ARG A 429 -12.79 -16.70 -1.26
C ARG A 429 -11.34 -16.36 -0.91
N LEU A 430 -10.97 -16.49 0.36
CA LEU A 430 -9.60 -16.32 0.86
C LEU A 430 -9.03 -17.70 1.16
N LEU A 431 -8.24 -18.26 0.23
CA LEU A 431 -7.90 -19.68 0.26
C LEU A 431 -6.38 -19.90 0.28
N ARG A 432 -5.88 -20.70 1.24
CA ARG A 432 -4.48 -21.19 1.24
C ARG A 432 -3.43 -20.07 1.12
N ASN A 433 -3.70 -18.88 1.64
CA ASN A 433 -2.70 -17.82 1.71
C ASN A 433 -1.78 -18.05 2.91
N LEU A 434 -0.53 -17.68 2.78
CA LEU A 434 0.44 -17.58 3.87
C LEU A 434 0.59 -16.09 4.22
N VAL A 435 0.21 -15.74 5.45
CA VAL A 435 0.25 -14.37 5.96
C VAL A 435 1.12 -14.35 7.20
N THR A 436 2.24 -13.64 7.17
CA THR A 436 3.22 -13.61 8.26
C THR A 436 3.85 -12.24 8.41
N ASP A 437 4.38 -11.93 9.60
CA ASP A 437 5.03 -10.65 9.89
C ASP A 437 4.17 -9.45 9.50
N THR A 438 2.92 -9.45 9.94
CA THR A 438 1.97 -8.35 9.74
C THR A 438 1.84 -7.51 11.00
N LEU A 439 1.18 -6.35 10.91
CA LEU A 439 0.99 -5.40 12.01
C LEU A 439 2.34 -5.01 12.65
N THR A 440 3.33 -4.71 11.81
CA THR A 440 4.67 -4.34 12.30
C THR A 440 4.75 -2.91 12.83
N THR A 441 3.74 -2.07 12.54
CA THR A 441 3.72 -0.64 12.88
C THR A 441 2.44 -0.18 13.56
N LEU A 442 1.27 -0.50 13.00
CA LEU A 442 -0.03 -0.14 13.55
C LEU A 442 -0.69 -1.36 14.20
N ALA A 443 -1.54 -1.10 15.19
CA ALA A 443 -2.27 -2.11 15.94
C ALA A 443 -3.75 -2.19 15.51
N ASP A 444 -4.56 -2.99 16.21
CA ASP A 444 -6.01 -3.16 15.98
C ASP A 444 -6.31 -3.52 14.51
N GLY A 445 -5.68 -4.57 14.06
CA GLY A 445 -5.84 -5.13 12.72
C GLY A 445 -5.63 -6.64 12.72
N GLY A 446 -5.79 -7.27 11.59
CA GLY A 446 -5.69 -8.72 11.44
C GLY A 446 -4.69 -9.17 10.39
N GLY A 447 -4.08 -10.34 10.59
CA GLY A 447 -3.41 -11.02 9.48
C GLY A 447 -4.35 -11.18 8.30
N ILE A 448 -5.59 -11.66 8.56
CA ILE A 448 -6.74 -11.59 7.65
C ILE A 448 -7.87 -10.85 8.37
N TYR A 449 -8.40 -9.81 7.74
CA TYR A 449 -9.43 -8.92 8.28
C TYR A 449 -10.65 -8.88 7.35
N LEU A 450 -11.85 -9.06 7.90
CA LEU A 450 -13.12 -8.95 7.18
C LEU A 450 -14.06 -8.00 7.93
N SER A 451 -14.75 -7.11 7.21
CA SER A 451 -15.72 -6.19 7.78
C SER A 451 -16.98 -6.06 6.93
N GLY A 452 -18.10 -5.79 7.58
CA GLY A 452 -19.39 -5.61 6.92
C GLY A 452 -19.93 -6.87 6.25
N PRO A 453 -21.05 -6.77 5.50
CA PRO A 453 -21.70 -7.91 4.86
C PRO A 453 -20.81 -8.55 3.79
N GLN A 454 -20.60 -9.87 3.90
CA GLN A 454 -19.83 -10.65 2.93
C GLN A 454 -20.75 -11.49 2.00
N GLY A 455 -22.03 -11.19 2.01
CA GLY A 455 -23.07 -11.85 1.26
C GLY A 455 -24.46 -11.54 1.83
N ASP A 456 -25.48 -12.17 1.30
CA ASP A 456 -26.87 -12.12 1.79
C ASP A 456 -27.44 -13.50 2.14
N GLY A 457 -26.58 -14.53 2.14
CA GLY A 457 -26.93 -15.88 2.48
C GLY A 457 -25.73 -16.85 2.38
N PRO A 458 -25.92 -18.12 2.81
CA PRO A 458 -24.82 -19.10 2.85
C PRO A 458 -24.29 -19.47 1.45
N GLY A 459 -25.03 -19.17 0.38
CA GLY A 459 -24.63 -19.48 -1.00
C GLY A 459 -23.65 -18.49 -1.61
N ASN A 460 -23.56 -17.27 -1.08
CA ASN A 460 -22.71 -16.19 -1.58
C ASN A 460 -21.94 -15.44 -0.49
N GLY A 461 -21.83 -16.04 0.70
CA GLY A 461 -20.99 -15.54 1.79
C GLY A 461 -19.49 -15.74 1.52
N ALA A 462 -18.65 -15.16 2.37
CA ALA A 462 -17.21 -15.35 2.31
C ALA A 462 -16.79 -16.74 2.82
N LEU A 463 -15.77 -17.31 2.17
CA LEU A 463 -15.10 -18.53 2.61
C LEU A 463 -13.61 -18.24 2.86
N VAL A 464 -13.19 -18.41 4.11
CA VAL A 464 -11.78 -18.28 4.55
C VAL A 464 -11.28 -19.67 4.93
N ARG A 465 -10.49 -20.30 4.06
CA ARG A 465 -10.11 -21.71 4.22
C ARG A 465 -8.65 -22.00 3.93
N GLY A 466 -8.05 -22.80 4.82
CA GLY A 466 -6.72 -23.36 4.60
C GLY A 466 -5.60 -22.32 4.62
N ASN A 467 -5.84 -21.14 5.17
CA ASN A 467 -4.82 -20.11 5.31
C ASN A 467 -3.94 -20.40 6.52
N VAL A 468 -2.70 -19.95 6.46
CA VAL A 468 -1.75 -19.93 7.58
C VAL A 468 -1.44 -18.50 7.92
N ILE A 469 -1.78 -18.09 9.14
CA ILE A 469 -1.55 -16.76 9.68
C ILE A 469 -0.63 -16.90 10.88
N THR A 470 0.48 -16.16 10.87
CA THR A 470 1.47 -16.29 11.93
C THR A 470 2.26 -14.99 12.12
N ASP A 471 2.77 -14.77 13.34
CA ASP A 471 3.67 -13.66 13.64
C ASP A 471 3.06 -12.28 13.38
N THR A 472 1.91 -11.97 13.98
CA THR A 472 1.41 -10.61 14.10
C THR A 472 2.17 -9.88 15.22
N ARG A 473 2.65 -8.64 14.99
CA ARG A 473 3.78 -8.07 15.76
C ARG A 473 3.41 -7.06 16.84
N THR A 474 2.56 -6.09 16.56
CA THR A 474 2.18 -5.08 17.58
C THR A 474 1.32 -5.69 18.67
N PRO A 475 1.35 -5.16 19.90
CA PRO A 475 0.31 -5.46 20.89
C PRO A 475 -1.08 -5.09 20.34
N TYR A 476 -2.13 -5.77 20.83
CA TYR A 476 -3.50 -5.56 20.39
C TYR A 476 -3.68 -5.80 18.88
N ASN A 477 -3.39 -7.02 18.48
CA ASN A 477 -3.54 -7.49 17.12
C ASN A 477 -4.28 -8.82 17.08
N PHE A 478 -4.68 -9.24 15.87
CA PHE A 478 -5.48 -10.43 15.67
C PHE A 478 -4.95 -11.26 14.50
N GLY A 479 -5.01 -12.58 14.61
CA GLY A 479 -4.73 -13.47 13.48
C GLY A 479 -5.85 -13.41 12.44
N LEU A 480 -7.07 -13.75 12.87
CA LEU A 480 -8.32 -13.65 12.09
C LEU A 480 -9.25 -12.63 12.73
N TYR A 481 -9.57 -11.57 12.01
CA TYR A 481 -10.38 -10.49 12.52
C TYR A 481 -11.67 -10.35 11.70
N THR A 482 -12.80 -10.79 12.26
CA THR A 482 -14.12 -10.43 11.77
C THR A 482 -14.61 -9.23 12.55
N ASP A 483 -14.80 -8.10 11.88
CA ASP A 483 -15.05 -6.81 12.51
C ASP A 483 -16.25 -6.09 11.91
N TYR A 484 -16.70 -5.03 12.57
CA TYR A 484 -17.69 -4.05 12.15
C TYR A 484 -18.92 -4.68 11.47
N GLY A 485 -19.61 -5.58 12.18
CA GLY A 485 -20.82 -6.23 11.68
C GLY A 485 -20.58 -7.20 10.51
N ALA A 486 -19.40 -7.82 10.45
CA ALA A 486 -19.15 -8.84 9.46
C ALA A 486 -20.23 -9.93 9.54
N SER A 487 -20.78 -10.30 8.38
CA SER A 487 -21.84 -11.28 8.29
C SER A 487 -21.69 -12.21 7.10
N TRP A 488 -22.27 -13.42 7.20
CA TRP A 488 -22.18 -14.47 6.18
C TRP A 488 -20.74 -14.88 5.88
N VAL A 489 -19.95 -15.21 6.93
CA VAL A 489 -18.56 -15.64 6.82
C VAL A 489 -18.41 -17.07 7.33
N THR A 490 -17.76 -17.94 6.55
CA THR A 490 -17.32 -19.27 7.00
C THR A 490 -15.79 -19.30 7.06
N ILE A 491 -15.24 -19.57 8.24
CA ILE A 491 -13.81 -19.62 8.55
C ILE A 491 -13.49 -21.05 8.98
N GLU A 492 -12.79 -21.81 8.11
CA GLU A 492 -12.59 -23.22 8.36
C GLU A 492 -11.20 -23.74 7.93
N ASN A 493 -10.66 -24.70 8.67
CA ASN A 493 -9.38 -25.34 8.37
C ASN A 493 -8.21 -24.35 8.23
N ASN A 494 -8.20 -23.23 8.95
CA ASN A 494 -7.08 -22.30 9.00
C ASN A 494 -6.15 -22.63 10.17
N VAL A 495 -4.92 -22.16 10.09
CA VAL A 495 -3.91 -22.24 11.16
C VAL A 495 -3.54 -20.83 11.59
N VAL A 496 -3.68 -20.53 12.89
CA VAL A 496 -3.26 -19.24 13.47
C VAL A 496 -2.27 -19.49 14.59
N MET A 497 -1.12 -18.83 14.53
CA MET A 497 -0.04 -19.00 15.50
C MET A 497 0.64 -17.67 15.80
N ARG A 498 1.05 -17.47 17.05
CA ARG A 498 1.84 -16.30 17.47
C ARG A 498 1.19 -14.96 17.09
N ALA A 499 -0.11 -14.89 17.29
CA ALA A 499 -0.88 -13.65 17.31
C ALA A 499 -1.14 -13.25 18.77
N ASP A 500 -1.27 -11.94 19.05
CA ASP A 500 -1.65 -11.47 20.39
C ASP A 500 -3.07 -11.96 20.75
N ASN A 501 -3.99 -11.86 19.78
CA ASN A 501 -5.30 -12.50 19.83
C ASN A 501 -5.50 -13.37 18.58
N THR A 502 -5.95 -14.60 18.78
CA THR A 502 -6.11 -15.58 17.69
C THR A 502 -7.19 -15.17 16.71
N ALA A 503 -8.40 -14.87 17.22
CA ALA A 503 -9.56 -14.46 16.42
C ALA A 503 -10.49 -13.59 17.25
N VAL A 504 -11.32 -12.79 16.58
CA VAL A 504 -12.35 -11.96 17.20
C VAL A 504 -13.71 -12.59 17.02
N LEU A 505 -14.41 -12.82 18.14
CA LEU A 505 -15.75 -13.42 18.15
C LEU A 505 -16.83 -12.39 18.52
N GLN A 506 -16.45 -11.25 19.09
CA GLN A 506 -17.39 -10.22 19.55
C GLN A 506 -16.90 -8.82 19.18
N VAL A 507 -17.72 -8.08 18.47
CA VAL A 507 -17.48 -6.69 18.03
C VAL A 507 -18.76 -5.86 18.07
N ALA A 508 -18.63 -4.58 17.82
CA ALA A 508 -19.75 -3.66 17.62
C ALA A 508 -19.64 -2.97 16.23
N PRO A 509 -20.66 -3.00 15.37
CA PRO A 509 -21.91 -3.79 15.46
C PRO A 509 -21.66 -5.29 15.53
N PRO A 510 -22.58 -6.09 16.12
CA PRO A 510 -22.36 -7.51 16.34
C PRO A 510 -22.25 -8.32 15.03
N LEU A 511 -21.54 -9.45 15.10
CA LEU A 511 -21.41 -10.41 14.01
C LEU A 511 -22.74 -11.14 13.79
N GLU A 512 -23.03 -11.50 12.52
CA GLU A 512 -24.22 -12.29 12.16
C GLU A 512 -23.87 -13.39 11.16
N ASN A 513 -24.31 -14.63 11.43
CA ASN A 513 -24.06 -15.77 10.53
C ASN A 513 -22.55 -16.00 10.25
N VAL A 514 -21.71 -15.86 11.27
CA VAL A 514 -20.27 -16.14 11.21
C VAL A 514 -20.00 -17.53 11.80
N VAL A 515 -19.27 -18.35 11.07
CA VAL A 515 -18.96 -19.74 11.44
C VAL A 515 -17.46 -19.92 11.54
N TYR A 516 -16.98 -20.30 12.71
CA TYR A 516 -15.61 -20.77 12.96
C TYR A 516 -15.65 -22.27 13.19
N ARG A 517 -15.12 -23.07 12.28
CA ARG A 517 -15.08 -24.51 12.44
C ARG A 517 -13.79 -25.17 11.97
N ASP A 518 -13.39 -26.22 12.66
CA ASP A 518 -12.25 -27.05 12.31
C ASP A 518 -10.93 -26.26 12.10
N ASN A 519 -10.76 -25.10 12.76
CA ASN A 519 -9.53 -24.34 12.73
C ASN A 519 -8.56 -24.84 13.79
N PHE A 520 -7.27 -24.50 13.61
CA PHE A 520 -6.18 -24.86 14.51
C PHE A 520 -5.46 -23.60 14.97
N TRP A 521 -5.24 -23.47 16.27
CA TRP A 521 -4.54 -22.32 16.86
C TRP A 521 -3.77 -22.68 18.12
N ASP A 522 -2.84 -21.81 18.48
CA ASP A 522 -2.01 -21.95 19.70
C ASP A 522 -2.69 -21.37 20.95
N ALA A 523 -3.69 -20.50 20.80
CA ALA A 523 -4.49 -19.97 21.90
C ALA A 523 -5.99 -19.96 21.52
N ASP A 524 -6.87 -20.36 22.46
CA ASP A 524 -8.32 -20.40 22.22
C ASP A 524 -8.93 -18.99 22.24
N PRO A 525 -9.51 -18.50 21.14
CA PRO A 525 -10.14 -17.18 21.11
C PRO A 525 -11.44 -17.08 21.90
N GLN A 526 -12.09 -18.20 22.21
CA GLN A 526 -13.31 -18.25 23.02
C GLN A 526 -12.99 -18.18 24.53
N GLY A 527 -11.92 -18.82 24.95
CA GLY A 527 -11.55 -18.90 26.37
C GLY A 527 -12.65 -19.56 27.21
N SER A 528 -13.07 -18.87 28.28
CA SER A 528 -14.14 -19.31 29.18
C SER A 528 -15.51 -18.67 28.91
N ASP A 529 -15.60 -17.80 27.92
CA ASP A 529 -16.80 -17.02 27.65
C ASP A 529 -17.82 -17.83 26.82
N ASP A 530 -19.10 -17.46 26.90
CA ASP A 530 -20.13 -18.01 26.02
C ASP A 530 -19.91 -17.52 24.59
N VAL A 531 -20.20 -18.40 23.61
CA VAL A 531 -20.16 -18.00 22.19
C VAL A 531 -21.19 -16.92 21.94
N PRO A 532 -20.80 -15.77 21.36
CA PRO A 532 -21.74 -14.68 21.11
C PRO A 532 -22.87 -15.08 20.16
N ALA A 533 -24.03 -14.45 20.32
CA ALA A 533 -25.13 -14.59 19.36
C ALA A 533 -24.68 -14.20 17.95
N GLY A 534 -25.07 -14.97 16.94
CA GLY A 534 -24.65 -14.75 15.54
C GLY A 534 -23.36 -15.45 15.15
N VAL A 535 -22.65 -16.07 16.09
CA VAL A 535 -21.43 -16.85 15.85
C VAL A 535 -21.70 -18.33 16.12
N ILE A 536 -21.21 -19.19 15.22
CA ILE A 536 -21.10 -20.65 15.44
C ILE A 536 -19.61 -20.97 15.62
N TYR A 537 -19.28 -21.66 16.72
CA TYR A 537 -17.90 -22.01 17.06
C TYR A 537 -17.84 -23.51 17.37
N GLU A 538 -17.34 -24.32 16.43
CA GLU A 538 -17.38 -25.78 16.56
C GLU A 538 -16.15 -26.48 15.96
N GLY A 539 -15.73 -27.58 16.53
CA GLY A 539 -14.65 -28.42 15.99
C GLY A 539 -13.27 -27.79 15.98
N ASN A 540 -13.11 -26.56 16.49
CA ASN A 540 -11.81 -25.88 16.53
C ASN A 540 -10.89 -26.56 17.54
N THR A 541 -9.58 -26.57 17.26
CA THR A 541 -8.58 -27.29 18.04
C THR A 541 -7.49 -26.32 18.53
N THR A 542 -7.34 -26.23 19.85
CA THR A 542 -6.27 -25.47 20.49
C THR A 542 -5.11 -26.38 20.85
N ILE A 543 -3.91 -26.04 20.38
CA ILE A 543 -2.66 -26.76 20.64
C ILE A 543 -1.59 -25.75 21.01
N ALA A 544 -1.37 -25.56 22.33
CA ALA A 544 -0.43 -24.58 22.85
C ALA A 544 1.06 -24.90 22.57
N GLU A 545 1.38 -26.17 22.29
CA GLU A 545 2.72 -26.63 21.98
C GLU A 545 3.05 -26.39 20.48
N PRO A 546 3.92 -25.43 20.10
CA PRO A 546 4.15 -25.06 18.69
C PRO A 546 4.55 -26.25 17.81
N HIS A 547 5.49 -27.11 18.22
CA HIS A 547 5.91 -28.28 17.45
C HIS A 547 4.79 -29.31 17.25
N HIS A 548 3.86 -29.41 18.20
CA HIS A 548 2.73 -30.32 18.07
C HIS A 548 1.70 -29.74 17.10
N LEU A 549 1.43 -28.43 17.17
CA LEU A 549 0.59 -27.71 16.24
C LEU A 549 1.14 -27.84 14.80
N ASP A 550 2.43 -27.60 14.59
CA ASP A 550 3.10 -27.76 13.29
C ASP A 550 2.93 -29.17 12.72
N ASN A 551 3.05 -30.21 13.55
CA ASN A 551 2.90 -31.59 13.10
C ASN A 551 1.46 -31.92 12.67
N VAL A 552 0.46 -31.46 13.44
CA VAL A 552 -0.96 -31.69 13.16
C VAL A 552 -1.41 -30.94 11.91
N THR A 553 -0.91 -29.71 11.72
CA THR A 553 -1.31 -28.82 10.63
C THR A 553 -0.42 -28.87 9.40
N ARG A 554 0.60 -29.73 9.38
CA ARG A 554 1.60 -29.84 8.29
C ARG A 554 0.98 -29.89 6.90
N ALA A 555 -0.12 -30.59 6.73
CA ALA A 555 -0.79 -30.72 5.43
C ALA A 555 -1.44 -29.39 4.96
N ILE A 556 -1.93 -28.58 5.91
CA ILE A 556 -2.49 -27.25 5.63
C ILE A 556 -1.34 -26.30 5.30
N GLN A 557 -0.30 -26.27 6.14
CA GLN A 557 0.87 -25.40 5.97
C GLN A 557 1.57 -25.65 4.63
N ALA A 558 1.71 -26.90 4.21
CA ALA A 558 2.32 -27.26 2.93
C ALA A 558 1.52 -26.83 1.69
N GLN A 559 0.27 -26.44 1.87
CA GLN A 559 -0.60 -25.97 0.79
C GLN A 559 -0.82 -24.46 0.79
N ALA A 560 -0.40 -23.77 1.85
CA ALA A 560 -0.52 -22.32 1.97
C ALA A 560 0.69 -21.60 1.36
N GLY A 561 0.44 -20.42 0.78
CA GLY A 561 1.47 -19.62 0.12
C GLY A 561 1.80 -20.10 -1.30
N LEU A 562 2.90 -19.60 -1.81
CA LEU A 562 3.32 -19.74 -3.21
C LEU A 562 3.45 -21.21 -3.64
N VAL A 563 2.97 -21.50 -4.84
CA VAL A 563 3.17 -22.81 -5.50
C VAL A 563 4.62 -22.94 -6.00
N ARG A 564 5.18 -21.84 -6.46
CA ARG A 564 6.56 -21.77 -6.95
C ARG A 564 7.40 -20.93 -5.99
N PRO A 565 8.41 -21.50 -5.31
CA PRO A 565 9.36 -20.69 -4.56
C PRO A 565 10.06 -19.70 -5.52
N ARG A 566 10.11 -18.43 -5.13
CA ARG A 566 10.77 -17.37 -5.89
C ARG A 566 12.01 -16.87 -5.16
#